data_580344525b37bb9808e9105fb61bb721
#
_entry.id   580344525b37bb9808e9105fb61bb721
#
_cell.length_a   1.000
_cell.length_b   1.000
_cell.length_c   1.000
_cell.angle_alpha   90.00
_cell.angle_beta   90.00
_cell.angle_gamma   90.00
#
_symmetry.space_group_name_H-M   'P 1'
#
loop_
_entity.id
_entity.type
_entity.pdbx_description
1 polymer ?
#
loop_
_entity_poly.entity_id
_entity_poly.type
_entity_poly.pdbx_seq_one_letter_code
_entity_poly.pdbx_strand_id
1 'polypeptide(L)'
;MLRLLLTSAVFATVLTTAPARAEETGIAIFAGGCFWCVESDFDHVKGVTETISGYIGGKADNPTYKSHVANGDREAVEIRYDPAVVSYAELLKTFFRTINPTDDGGQFCDRGHSYTTAVYTLNDEQAALAKAAKADAEAVLGKPVVTEIEPPARFWPAEDYHQDFYTKSPVRYNYYRRACGRDQDIKSLWGEQAAFGVVK
;
A
#
# COMPACT_ATOMS: atom_id res chain seq x y z
N MET A 1 -30.21 -76.98 -13.88
CA MET A 1 -30.51 -75.79 -13.08
C MET A 1 -29.21 -75.07 -12.80
N LEU A 2 -28.89 -74.04 -13.60
CA LEU A 2 -27.67 -73.29 -13.49
C LEU A 2 -27.92 -71.93 -12.77
N ARG A 3 -27.36 -71.76 -11.57
CA ARG A 3 -27.51 -70.55 -10.79
C ARG A 3 -26.43 -69.54 -11.17
N LEU A 4 -26.84 -68.46 -11.78
CA LEU A 4 -25.97 -67.28 -12.11
C LEU A 4 -25.81 -66.44 -10.86
N LEU A 5 -24.61 -66.36 -10.32
CA LEU A 5 -24.27 -65.43 -9.22
C LEU A 5 -23.84 -64.07 -9.85
N LEU A 6 -24.67 -63.05 -9.68
CA LEU A 6 -24.30 -61.66 -9.99
C LEU A 6 -23.49 -61.10 -8.81
N THR A 7 -22.24 -60.83 -9.04
CA THR A 7 -21.37 -60.04 -8.12
C THR A 7 -21.48 -58.55 -8.46
N SER A 8 -22.16 -57.82 -7.59
CA SER A 8 -22.22 -56.34 -7.67
C SER A 8 -20.92 -55.73 -7.15
N ALA A 9 -20.13 -55.11 -8.03
CA ALA A 9 -18.95 -54.33 -7.64
C ALA A 9 -19.41 -52.94 -7.19
N VAL A 10 -19.22 -52.63 -5.92
CA VAL A 10 -19.44 -51.28 -5.37
C VAL A 10 -18.17 -50.45 -5.62
N PHE A 11 -18.25 -49.49 -6.55
CA PHE A 11 -17.20 -48.47 -6.74
C PHE A 11 -17.34 -47.42 -5.63
N ALA A 12 -16.43 -47.41 -4.67
CA ALA A 12 -16.29 -46.34 -3.70
C ALA A 12 -15.55 -45.17 -4.35
N THR A 13 -16.26 -44.08 -4.65
CA THR A 13 -15.66 -42.79 -5.10
C THR A 13 -15.01 -42.12 -3.89
N VAL A 14 -13.68 -42.10 -3.85
CA VAL A 14 -12.90 -41.35 -2.88
C VAL A 14 -12.92 -39.88 -3.33
N LEU A 15 -13.73 -39.05 -2.66
CA LEU A 15 -13.65 -37.59 -2.78
C LEU A 15 -12.33 -37.10 -2.10
N THR A 16 -11.32 -36.80 -2.87
CA THR A 16 -10.13 -36.10 -2.38
C THR A 16 -10.48 -34.62 -2.21
N THR A 17 -10.72 -34.20 -0.98
CA THR A 17 -10.76 -32.76 -0.65
C THR A 17 -9.35 -32.22 -0.73
N ALA A 18 -9.06 -31.36 -1.75
CA ALA A 18 -7.82 -30.59 -1.76
C ALA A 18 -7.77 -29.72 -0.50
N PRO A 19 -6.61 -29.64 0.21
CA PRO A 19 -6.48 -28.74 1.33
C PRO A 19 -6.74 -27.29 0.85
N ALA A 20 -7.60 -26.57 1.57
CA ALA A 20 -7.76 -25.15 1.36
C ALA A 20 -6.39 -24.48 1.55
N ARG A 21 -5.84 -23.90 0.48
CA ARG A 21 -4.63 -23.08 0.56
C ARG A 21 -4.97 -21.90 1.46
N ALA A 22 -4.27 -21.76 2.58
CA ALA A 22 -4.35 -20.55 3.38
C ALA A 22 -4.06 -19.36 2.45
N GLU A 23 -4.93 -18.36 2.41
CA GLU A 23 -4.71 -17.14 1.66
C GLU A 23 -3.44 -16.49 2.23
N GLU A 24 -2.40 -16.42 1.40
CA GLU A 24 -1.14 -15.80 1.79
C GLU A 24 -1.34 -14.28 1.72
N THR A 25 -1.43 -13.62 2.87
CA THR A 25 -1.57 -12.17 2.94
C THR A 25 -0.23 -11.51 2.66
N GLY A 26 -0.16 -10.71 1.59
CA GLY A 26 1.00 -9.86 1.30
C GLY A 26 1.00 -8.59 2.15
N ILE A 27 2.19 -8.05 2.43
CA ILE A 27 2.37 -6.78 3.15
C ILE A 27 3.24 -5.84 2.32
N ALA A 28 2.80 -4.58 2.20
CA ALA A 28 3.55 -3.46 1.64
C ALA A 28 3.55 -2.30 2.63
N ILE A 29 4.65 -1.50 2.69
CA ILE A 29 4.72 -0.33 3.56
C ILE A 29 5.21 0.86 2.75
N PHE A 30 4.38 1.90 2.65
CA PHE A 30 4.66 3.09 1.85
C PHE A 30 4.49 4.37 2.66
N ALA A 31 5.48 5.27 2.54
CA ALA A 31 5.42 6.66 3.00
C ALA A 31 5.16 7.56 1.79
N GLY A 32 4.04 8.26 1.76
CA GLY A 32 3.58 9.05 0.61
C GLY A 32 3.03 10.43 1.00
N GLY A 33 3.60 11.05 2.03
CA GLY A 33 3.08 12.26 2.67
C GLY A 33 2.03 11.91 3.71
N CYS A 34 1.03 12.75 3.88
CA CYS A 34 -0.05 12.52 4.85
C CYS A 34 -0.65 11.11 4.72
N PHE A 35 -0.55 10.32 5.78
CA PHE A 35 -1.04 8.93 5.80
C PHE A 35 -2.56 8.82 5.59
N TRP A 36 -3.39 9.80 5.99
CA TRP A 36 -4.82 9.78 5.68
C TRP A 36 -5.12 9.71 4.18
N CYS A 37 -4.27 10.38 3.38
CA CYS A 37 -4.43 10.36 1.92
C CYS A 37 -3.96 9.03 1.31
N VAL A 38 -2.84 8.50 1.80
CA VAL A 38 -2.30 7.22 1.35
C VAL A 38 -3.25 6.09 1.72
N GLU A 39 -3.73 6.05 2.96
CA GLU A 39 -4.74 5.10 3.44
C GLU A 39 -5.99 5.15 2.56
N SER A 40 -6.59 6.34 2.38
CA SER A 40 -7.76 6.51 1.52
C SER A 40 -7.52 6.07 0.07
N ASP A 41 -6.34 6.29 -0.48
CA ASP A 41 -6.04 5.86 -1.85
C ASP A 41 -5.95 4.32 -1.93
N PHE A 42 -5.29 3.66 -0.96
CA PHE A 42 -5.09 2.21 -0.99
C PHE A 42 -6.31 1.41 -0.58
N ASP A 43 -7.16 1.90 0.30
CA ASP A 43 -8.46 1.28 0.62
C ASP A 43 -9.38 1.16 -0.61
N HIS A 44 -9.14 1.97 -1.62
CA HIS A 44 -9.87 1.92 -2.89
C HIS A 44 -9.12 1.10 -3.98
N VAL A 45 -8.12 0.32 -3.63
CA VAL A 45 -7.44 -0.59 -4.55
C VAL A 45 -8.01 -1.99 -4.40
N LYS A 46 -8.50 -2.55 -5.50
CA LYS A 46 -9.03 -3.93 -5.50
C LYS A 46 -7.92 -4.92 -5.09
N GLY A 47 -8.20 -5.77 -4.11
CA GLY A 47 -7.25 -6.75 -3.58
C GLY A 47 -6.53 -6.28 -2.31
N VAL A 48 -6.61 -5.00 -1.95
CA VAL A 48 -6.23 -4.54 -0.61
C VAL A 48 -7.32 -4.99 0.37
N THR A 49 -6.91 -5.58 1.48
CA THR A 49 -7.80 -6.15 2.50
C THR A 49 -7.81 -5.36 3.79
N GLU A 50 -6.73 -4.63 4.08
CA GLU A 50 -6.60 -3.77 5.25
C GLU A 50 -5.50 -2.75 5.02
N THR A 51 -5.68 -1.54 5.55
CA THR A 51 -4.64 -0.52 5.64
C THR A 51 -4.51 -0.06 7.09
N ILE A 52 -3.28 0.28 7.50
CA ILE A 52 -2.99 0.77 8.85
C ILE A 52 -2.09 1.99 8.70
N SER A 53 -2.60 3.16 9.08
CA SER A 53 -1.81 4.39 9.18
C SER A 53 -0.83 4.30 10.35
N GLY A 54 0.41 4.78 10.18
CA GLY A 54 1.42 4.66 11.22
C GLY A 54 2.68 5.49 10.99
N TYR A 55 3.69 5.17 11.79
CA TYR A 55 4.99 5.85 11.82
C TYR A 55 6.12 4.84 11.61
N ILE A 56 7.17 5.26 10.88
CA ILE A 56 8.28 4.38 10.54
C ILE A 56 9.59 5.15 10.35
N GLY A 57 10.71 4.51 10.66
CA GLY A 57 12.06 5.01 10.36
C GLY A 57 12.66 5.93 11.41
N GLY A 58 11.93 6.29 12.46
CA GLY A 58 12.42 7.10 13.57
C GLY A 58 13.33 6.34 14.53
N LYS A 59 13.82 7.04 15.56
CA LYS A 59 14.85 6.54 16.49
C LYS A 59 14.28 5.98 17.78
N ALA A 60 13.11 6.45 18.21
CA ALA A 60 12.50 6.04 19.47
C ALA A 60 11.35 5.07 19.25
N ASP A 61 11.12 4.20 20.23
CA ASP A 61 10.00 3.28 20.25
C ASP A 61 8.69 4.01 20.59
N ASN A 62 7.57 3.46 20.08
CA ASN A 62 6.21 3.92 20.35
C ASN A 62 6.02 5.43 20.09
N PRO A 63 6.36 5.94 18.88
CA PRO A 63 6.09 7.32 18.52
C PRO A 63 4.59 7.60 18.58
N THR A 64 4.25 8.86 18.81
CA THR A 64 2.89 9.39 18.78
C THR A 64 2.81 10.50 17.75
N TYR A 65 1.60 10.95 17.40
CA TYR A 65 1.42 12.07 16.49
C TYR A 65 2.17 13.34 16.97
N LYS A 66 2.31 13.52 18.28
CA LYS A 66 3.04 14.67 18.85
C LYS A 66 4.55 14.54 18.79
N SER A 67 5.07 13.31 18.74
CA SER A 67 6.52 13.05 18.84
C SER A 67 7.16 12.61 17.53
N HIS A 68 6.40 12.05 16.55
CA HIS A 68 6.95 11.41 15.36
C HIS A 68 7.88 12.33 14.54
N VAL A 69 7.53 13.61 14.37
CA VAL A 69 8.36 14.57 13.62
C VAL A 69 9.70 14.76 14.30
N ALA A 70 9.71 15.01 15.62
CA ALA A 70 10.94 15.20 16.40
C ALA A 70 11.77 13.91 16.49
N ASN A 71 11.11 12.75 16.44
CA ASN A 71 11.72 11.44 16.45
C ASN A 71 12.37 11.07 15.09
N GLY A 72 12.00 11.75 14.02
CA GLY A 72 12.47 11.51 12.66
C GLY A 72 11.71 10.40 11.95
N ASP A 73 10.49 10.10 12.38
CA ASP A 73 9.61 9.17 11.67
C ASP A 73 9.00 9.80 10.42
N ARG A 74 8.73 8.96 9.42
CA ARG A 74 7.79 9.26 8.35
C ARG A 74 6.39 8.79 8.71
N GLU A 75 5.37 9.54 8.28
CA GLU A 75 4.02 9.01 8.16
C GLU A 75 3.99 7.97 7.04
N ALA A 76 3.47 6.79 7.33
CA ALA A 76 3.41 5.67 6.39
C ALA A 76 2.13 4.86 6.57
N VAL A 77 1.83 4.01 5.59
CA VAL A 77 0.72 3.07 5.64
C VAL A 77 1.25 1.66 5.41
N GLU A 78 0.93 0.74 6.33
CA GLU A 78 1.03 -0.70 6.11
C GLU A 78 -0.21 -1.16 5.36
N ILE A 79 -0.01 -1.84 4.24
CA ILE A 79 -1.06 -2.28 3.32
C ILE A 79 -1.03 -3.79 3.29
N ARG A 80 -2.12 -4.43 3.71
CA ARG A 80 -2.34 -5.86 3.60
C ARG A 80 -3.16 -6.15 2.36
N TYR A 81 -2.74 -7.11 1.57
CA TYR A 81 -3.37 -7.40 0.30
C TYR A 81 -3.39 -8.89 -0.02
N ASP A 82 -4.33 -9.29 -0.86
CA ASP A 82 -4.40 -10.63 -1.45
C ASP A 82 -3.53 -10.66 -2.73
N PRO A 83 -2.38 -11.38 -2.72
CA PRO A 83 -1.49 -11.44 -3.88
C PRO A 83 -2.08 -12.21 -5.07
N ALA A 84 -3.19 -12.93 -4.89
CA ALA A 84 -3.93 -13.53 -5.99
C ALA A 84 -4.81 -12.52 -6.75
N VAL A 85 -5.10 -11.35 -6.16
CA VAL A 85 -5.95 -10.29 -6.72
C VAL A 85 -5.14 -9.09 -7.20
N VAL A 86 -4.13 -8.68 -6.44
CA VAL A 86 -3.23 -7.56 -6.78
C VAL A 86 -1.80 -7.93 -6.43
N SER A 87 -0.87 -7.67 -7.34
CA SER A 87 0.55 -7.92 -7.10
C SER A 87 1.23 -6.75 -6.39
N TYR A 88 2.36 -7.02 -5.70
CA TYR A 88 3.18 -5.96 -5.12
C TYR A 88 3.67 -4.94 -6.16
N ALA A 89 3.97 -5.37 -7.39
CA ALA A 89 4.35 -4.49 -8.49
C ALA A 89 3.21 -3.53 -8.89
N GLU A 90 1.96 -3.98 -8.88
CA GLU A 90 0.79 -3.12 -9.14
C GLU A 90 0.58 -2.13 -8.00
N LEU A 91 0.75 -2.54 -6.73
CA LEU A 91 0.70 -1.63 -5.58
C LEU A 91 1.80 -0.55 -5.68
N LEU A 92 3.02 -0.91 -6.08
CA LEU A 92 4.09 0.05 -6.32
C LEU A 92 3.72 1.03 -7.45
N LYS A 93 3.14 0.55 -8.54
CA LYS A 93 2.67 1.41 -9.62
C LYS A 93 1.59 2.38 -9.12
N THR A 94 0.61 1.89 -8.35
CA THR A 94 -0.39 2.74 -7.70
C THR A 94 0.27 3.78 -6.81
N PHE A 95 1.19 3.38 -5.94
CA PHE A 95 1.92 4.28 -5.05
C PHE A 95 2.57 5.44 -5.81
N PHE A 96 3.40 5.13 -6.80
CA PHE A 96 4.06 6.20 -7.58
C PHE A 96 3.06 7.10 -8.31
N ARG A 97 1.89 6.61 -8.71
CA ARG A 97 0.86 7.39 -9.43
C ARG A 97 -0.09 8.16 -8.50
N THR A 98 0.07 8.04 -7.17
CA THR A 98 -0.68 8.77 -6.15
C THR A 98 0.16 9.80 -5.38
N ILE A 99 1.42 9.99 -5.75
CA ILE A 99 2.37 10.93 -5.13
C ILE A 99 3.05 11.82 -6.17
N ASN A 100 3.74 12.87 -5.69
CA ASN A 100 4.78 13.58 -6.44
C ASN A 100 6.15 13.02 -6.05
N PRO A 101 6.70 12.04 -6.78
CA PRO A 101 7.95 11.40 -6.40
C PRO A 101 9.19 12.23 -6.74
N THR A 102 9.02 13.47 -7.24
CA THR A 102 10.12 14.40 -7.58
C THR A 102 10.31 15.50 -6.53
N ASP A 103 9.51 15.50 -5.46
CA ASP A 103 9.56 16.49 -4.38
C ASP A 103 10.25 15.89 -3.14
N ASP A 104 11.45 16.37 -2.83
CA ASP A 104 12.27 15.92 -1.70
C ASP A 104 11.95 16.62 -0.37
N GLY A 105 11.12 17.67 -0.41
CA GLY A 105 10.77 18.47 0.78
C GLY A 105 9.49 18.05 1.48
N GLY A 106 8.79 17.04 1.00
CA GLY A 106 7.50 16.58 1.52
C GLY A 106 6.51 16.28 0.40
N GLN A 107 5.21 16.37 0.68
CA GLN A 107 4.18 16.12 -0.32
C GLN A 107 3.08 17.18 -0.25
N PHE A 108 2.87 17.88 -1.36
CA PHE A 108 1.85 18.91 -1.52
C PHE A 108 1.97 20.01 -0.45
N CYS A 109 0.97 20.18 0.43
CA CYS A 109 1.00 21.15 1.50
C CYS A 109 1.76 20.68 2.76
N ASP A 110 2.06 19.38 2.89
CA ASP A 110 2.76 18.82 4.04
C ASP A 110 4.28 18.83 3.79
N ARG A 111 5.01 19.54 4.63
CA ARG A 111 6.45 19.77 4.42
C ARG A 111 7.28 19.20 5.56
N GLY A 112 8.48 18.77 5.23
CA GLY A 112 9.45 18.19 6.15
C GLY A 112 9.63 16.70 5.97
N HIS A 113 10.65 16.14 6.65
CA HIS A 113 11.06 14.74 6.52
C HIS A 113 9.92 13.74 6.74
N SER A 114 9.04 14.00 7.70
CA SER A 114 7.93 13.10 8.01
C SER A 114 6.94 12.90 6.86
N TYR A 115 6.97 13.78 5.86
CA TYR A 115 6.11 13.75 4.68
C TYR A 115 6.87 13.46 3.39
N THR A 116 8.15 13.08 3.46
CA THR A 116 8.91 12.63 2.29
C THR A 116 8.48 11.23 1.86
N THR A 117 8.74 10.89 0.59
CA THR A 117 8.30 9.63 0.03
C THR A 117 9.33 8.52 0.19
N ALA A 118 8.88 7.32 0.59
CA ALA A 118 9.71 6.13 0.67
C ALA A 118 8.90 4.84 0.48
N VAL A 119 9.57 3.80 0.00
CA VAL A 119 9.11 2.42 -0.01
C VAL A 119 9.95 1.64 0.99
N TYR A 120 9.35 1.12 2.05
CA TYR A 120 10.04 0.24 3.01
C TYR A 120 9.87 -1.21 2.56
N THR A 121 10.96 -1.86 2.20
CA THR A 121 10.96 -3.20 1.63
C THR A 121 11.20 -4.26 2.70
N LEU A 122 10.42 -5.33 2.69
CA LEU A 122 10.50 -6.39 3.70
C LEU A 122 11.44 -7.53 3.31
N ASN A 123 11.83 -7.59 2.03
CA ASN A 123 12.73 -8.61 1.49
C ASN A 123 13.38 -8.13 0.17
N ASP A 124 14.33 -8.92 -0.34
CA ASP A 124 15.09 -8.61 -1.55
C ASP A 124 14.21 -8.54 -2.82
N GLU A 125 13.15 -9.35 -2.90
CA GLU A 125 12.21 -9.33 -4.02
C GLU A 125 11.46 -7.99 -4.06
N GLN A 126 10.92 -7.55 -2.92
CA GLN A 126 10.29 -6.24 -2.82
C GLN A 126 11.26 -5.11 -3.15
N ALA A 127 12.51 -5.20 -2.70
CA ALA A 127 13.54 -4.21 -3.01
C ALA A 127 13.85 -4.14 -4.52
N ALA A 128 13.91 -5.28 -5.20
CA ALA A 128 14.12 -5.33 -6.65
C ALA A 128 12.92 -4.72 -7.40
N LEU A 129 11.69 -5.09 -7.03
CA LEU A 129 10.47 -4.55 -7.63
C LEU A 129 10.31 -3.04 -7.38
N ALA A 130 10.65 -2.56 -6.18
CA ALA A 130 10.61 -1.13 -5.85
C ALA A 130 11.60 -0.31 -6.70
N LYS A 131 12.80 -0.82 -6.90
CA LYS A 131 13.80 -0.19 -7.79
C LYS A 131 13.31 -0.14 -9.24
N ALA A 132 12.70 -1.22 -9.73
CA ALA A 132 12.13 -1.26 -11.08
C ALA A 132 10.97 -0.26 -11.25
N ALA A 133 10.07 -0.17 -10.27
CA ALA A 133 8.95 0.77 -10.27
C ALA A 133 9.42 2.24 -10.19
N LYS A 134 10.49 2.52 -9.43
CA LYS A 134 11.13 3.83 -9.39
C LYS A 134 11.70 4.20 -10.76
N ALA A 135 12.42 3.29 -11.41
CA ALA A 135 12.97 3.52 -12.76
C ALA A 135 11.87 3.73 -13.82
N ASP A 136 10.74 2.99 -13.72
CA ASP A 136 9.56 3.23 -14.57
C ASP A 136 8.98 4.65 -14.35
N ALA A 137 8.87 5.07 -13.09
CA ALA A 137 8.41 6.41 -12.76
C ALA A 137 9.33 7.51 -13.34
N GLU A 138 10.65 7.34 -13.23
CA GLU A 138 11.65 8.23 -13.82
C GLU A 138 11.53 8.29 -15.35
N ALA A 139 11.37 7.14 -15.99
CA ALA A 139 11.22 7.07 -17.45
C ALA A 139 9.95 7.78 -17.94
N VAL A 140 8.82 7.61 -17.23
CA VAL A 140 7.55 8.26 -17.57
C VAL A 140 7.61 9.77 -17.35
N LEU A 141 8.20 10.22 -16.24
CA LEU A 141 8.27 11.65 -15.89
C LEU A 141 9.38 12.40 -16.64
N GLY A 142 10.40 11.71 -17.14
CA GLY A 142 11.60 12.32 -17.69
C GLY A 142 12.38 13.15 -16.68
N LYS A 143 12.24 12.83 -15.38
CA LYS A 143 12.83 13.57 -14.24
C LYS A 143 13.34 12.58 -13.20
N PRO A 144 14.38 12.94 -12.41
CA PRO A 144 14.81 12.13 -11.28
C PRO A 144 13.69 11.92 -10.25
N VAL A 145 13.56 10.71 -9.75
CA VAL A 145 12.65 10.34 -8.66
C VAL A 145 13.44 10.30 -7.35
N VAL A 146 13.01 11.08 -6.37
CA VAL A 146 13.68 11.21 -5.07
C VAL A 146 13.14 10.22 -4.02
N THR A 147 12.05 9.51 -4.32
CA THR A 147 11.50 8.47 -3.42
C THR A 147 12.58 7.50 -3.00
N GLU A 148 12.77 7.32 -1.70
CA GLU A 148 13.77 6.42 -1.14
C GLU A 148 13.28 4.97 -1.13
N ILE A 149 14.21 4.02 -1.33
CA ILE A 149 13.95 2.59 -1.15
C ILE A 149 14.68 2.16 0.10
N GLU A 150 13.94 1.98 1.17
CA GLU A 150 14.45 1.74 2.51
C GLU A 150 14.44 0.25 2.86
N PRO A 151 15.41 -0.21 3.69
CA PRO A 151 15.40 -1.53 4.24
C PRO A 151 14.23 -1.73 5.21
N PRO A 152 13.99 -2.98 5.69
CA PRO A 152 12.98 -3.24 6.71
C PRO A 152 13.21 -2.39 7.96
N ALA A 153 12.16 -1.74 8.44
CA ALA A 153 12.16 -0.96 9.67
C ALA A 153 10.93 -1.31 10.51
N ARG A 154 10.97 -0.99 11.80
CA ARG A 154 9.83 -1.23 12.66
C ARG A 154 8.72 -0.22 12.36
N PHE A 155 7.54 -0.75 12.03
CA PHE A 155 6.33 0.02 11.85
C PHE A 155 5.57 0.14 13.17
N TRP A 156 5.07 1.33 13.45
CA TRP A 156 4.30 1.65 14.64
C TRP A 156 2.92 2.16 14.22
N PRO A 157 1.82 1.44 14.49
CA PRO A 157 0.49 1.93 14.20
C PRO A 157 0.22 3.28 14.88
N ALA A 158 -0.38 4.19 14.14
CA ALA A 158 -0.85 5.46 14.68
C ALA A 158 -2.10 5.26 15.55
N GLU A 159 -2.43 6.28 16.31
CA GLU A 159 -3.58 6.27 17.22
C GLU A 159 -4.90 6.04 16.46
N ASP A 160 -5.87 5.41 17.10
CA ASP A 160 -7.15 4.97 16.51
C ASP A 160 -7.92 6.11 15.81
N TYR A 161 -7.76 7.37 16.28
CA TYR A 161 -8.43 8.51 15.64
C TYR A 161 -7.82 8.90 14.28
N HIS A 162 -6.66 8.36 13.93
CA HIS A 162 -6.06 8.51 12.60
C HIS A 162 -6.48 7.43 11.60
N GLN A 163 -6.82 6.23 12.09
CA GLN A 163 -7.25 5.13 11.24
C GLN A 163 -8.60 5.47 10.60
N ASP A 164 -8.76 5.19 9.30
CA ASP A 164 -9.98 5.46 8.52
C ASP A 164 -10.46 6.92 8.62
N PHE A 165 -9.53 7.87 8.73
CA PHE A 165 -9.90 9.27 8.97
C PHE A 165 -10.81 9.82 7.87
N TYR A 166 -10.64 9.37 6.64
CA TYR A 166 -11.45 9.78 5.50
C TYR A 166 -12.92 9.33 5.61
N THR A 167 -13.21 8.22 6.32
CA THR A 167 -14.56 7.73 6.61
C THR A 167 -15.11 8.31 7.92
N LYS A 168 -14.27 8.41 8.97
CA LYS A 168 -14.67 8.93 10.29
C LYS A 168 -14.90 10.44 10.30
N SER A 169 -14.21 11.18 9.44
CA SER A 169 -14.25 12.65 9.38
C SER A 169 -14.27 13.16 7.93
N PRO A 170 -15.26 12.75 7.10
CA PRO A 170 -15.22 12.98 5.65
C PRO A 170 -15.20 14.47 5.27
N VAL A 171 -15.87 15.32 6.00
CA VAL A 171 -15.88 16.77 5.72
C VAL A 171 -14.50 17.39 5.92
N ARG A 172 -13.83 17.06 7.03
CA ARG A 172 -12.48 17.57 7.35
C ARG A 172 -11.45 17.01 6.36
N TYR A 173 -11.51 15.71 6.08
CA TYR A 173 -10.62 15.04 5.13
C TYR A 173 -10.75 15.63 3.72
N ASN A 174 -11.96 15.74 3.19
CA ASN A 174 -12.20 16.28 1.85
C ASN A 174 -11.77 17.76 1.73
N TYR A 175 -12.01 18.55 2.78
CA TYR A 175 -11.51 19.94 2.82
C TYR A 175 -9.99 19.99 2.77
N TYR A 176 -9.32 19.22 3.63
CA TYR A 176 -7.86 19.12 3.69
C TYR A 176 -7.28 18.65 2.35
N ARG A 177 -7.73 17.54 1.80
CA ARG A 177 -7.20 16.98 0.55
C ARG A 177 -7.31 17.95 -0.62
N ARG A 178 -8.45 18.67 -0.71
CA ARG A 178 -8.68 19.70 -1.74
C ARG A 178 -7.82 20.94 -1.51
N ALA A 179 -7.74 21.42 -0.28
CA ALA A 179 -6.96 22.63 0.05
C ALA A 179 -5.46 22.41 -0.21
N CYS A 180 -4.95 21.20 0.00
CA CYS A 180 -3.58 20.81 -0.34
C CYS A 180 -3.33 20.61 -1.84
N GLY A 181 -4.34 20.57 -2.68
CA GLY A 181 -4.21 20.43 -4.13
C GLY A 181 -3.74 19.06 -4.61
N ARG A 182 -3.71 18.03 -3.75
CA ARG A 182 -3.11 16.72 -4.04
C ARG A 182 -3.59 16.13 -5.37
N ASP A 183 -4.91 16.01 -5.56
CA ASP A 183 -5.46 15.37 -6.76
C ASP A 183 -5.15 16.16 -8.04
N GLN A 184 -5.12 17.50 -7.96
CA GLN A 184 -4.79 18.36 -9.08
C GLN A 184 -3.31 18.24 -9.47
N ASP A 185 -2.43 18.24 -8.49
CA ASP A 185 -0.97 18.11 -8.71
C ASP A 185 -0.63 16.74 -9.28
N ILE A 186 -1.22 15.66 -8.75
CA ILE A 186 -1.08 14.29 -9.27
C ILE A 186 -1.58 14.23 -10.73
N LYS A 187 -2.75 14.81 -11.03
CA LYS A 187 -3.28 14.84 -12.40
C LYS A 187 -2.38 15.62 -13.34
N SER A 188 -1.82 16.73 -12.89
CA SER A 188 -0.88 17.55 -13.68
C SER A 188 0.42 16.82 -13.96
N LEU A 189 0.92 16.03 -12.99
CA LEU A 189 2.17 15.29 -13.10
C LEU A 189 2.05 14.02 -13.93
N TRP A 190 1.00 13.22 -13.69
CA TRP A 190 0.85 11.88 -14.24
C TRP A 190 -0.15 11.78 -15.42
N GLY A 191 -0.91 12.84 -15.71
CA GLY A 191 -1.90 12.85 -16.78
C GLY A 191 -2.93 11.74 -16.61
N GLU A 192 -3.12 10.90 -17.62
CA GLU A 192 -4.06 9.78 -17.59
C GLU A 192 -3.65 8.63 -16.68
N GLN A 193 -2.38 8.59 -16.25
CA GLN A 193 -1.90 7.60 -15.30
C GLN A 193 -2.12 8.00 -13.83
N ALA A 194 -2.62 9.20 -13.57
CA ALA A 194 -2.91 9.69 -12.23
C ALA A 194 -3.86 8.76 -11.48
N ALA A 195 -3.54 8.44 -10.21
CA ALA A 195 -4.31 7.55 -9.36
C ALA A 195 -4.59 6.17 -9.98
N PHE A 196 -3.62 5.62 -10.73
CA PHE A 196 -3.71 4.27 -11.29
C PHE A 196 -4.13 3.25 -10.22
N GLY A 197 -5.09 2.38 -10.55
CA GLY A 197 -5.56 1.31 -9.66
C GLY A 197 -6.52 1.75 -8.54
N VAL A 198 -6.68 3.05 -8.30
CA VAL A 198 -7.61 3.60 -7.29
C VAL A 198 -9.01 3.69 -7.89
N VAL A 199 -9.98 2.97 -7.33
CA VAL A 199 -11.39 2.99 -7.75
C VAL A 199 -12.17 3.94 -6.83
N LYS A 200 -12.59 5.08 -7.36
CA LYS A 200 -13.38 6.11 -6.64
C LYS A 200 -14.84 6.09 -7.06
#